data_1fd1d0d805018e5ee356017ec139d012
#
_entry.id   1fd1d0d805018e5ee356017ec139d012
#
_cell.length_a   1.000
_cell.length_b   1.000
_cell.length_c   1.000
_cell.angle_alpha   90.00
_cell.angle_beta   90.00
_cell.angle_gamma   90.00
#
_symmetry.space_group_name_H-M   'P 1'
#
loop_
_entity.id
_entity.type
_entity.pdbx_description
1 polymer ?
#
loop_
_entity_poly.entity_id
_entity_poly.type
_entity_poly.pdbx_seq_one_letter_code
_entity_poly.pdbx_strand_id
1 'polypeptide(L)'
;MKQDSNNKNGIPQIHVPWYGYVAFLVAILMFSGIFSSADGPLKVLDFNVLAGSFGNITGEHATNFRGIGGNGAKDGFMFALTLIPAVILALGLVNVIDGLGGLRAAEKLMTPILEPLLGVPGVTALANIANLQSTDAAAGMIKELVDNGKLTDKERSIVITYQTSGSAGLTNYFSSGAATFAILGTPIIVPLVVILVFKIVGANLMRLYLKMFCNE
;
A
#
# COMPACT_ATOMS: atom_id res chain seq x y z
N MET A 1 -7.10 26.43 2.50
CA MET A 1 -5.81 25.83 2.78
C MET A 1 -4.79 26.95 2.87
N LYS A 2 -4.28 27.32 4.06
CA LYS A 2 -3.25 28.36 4.20
C LYS A 2 -1.89 27.73 3.86
N GLN A 3 -1.25 28.21 2.80
CA GLN A 3 0.14 27.93 2.50
C GLN A 3 1.01 28.80 3.40
N ASP A 4 1.70 28.19 4.35
CA ASP A 4 2.76 28.85 5.08
C ASP A 4 4.02 28.91 4.22
N SER A 5 4.39 30.15 3.83
CA SER A 5 5.44 30.47 2.85
C SER A 5 6.86 30.47 3.42
N ASN A 6 7.18 29.64 4.42
CA ASN A 6 8.51 29.68 5.05
C ASN A 6 9.24 28.32 4.98
N ASN A 7 9.51 27.85 3.77
CA ASN A 7 10.35 26.65 3.59
C ASN A 7 11.54 26.93 2.67
N LYS A 8 12.73 26.90 3.24
CA LYS A 8 14.00 27.11 2.51
C LYS A 8 14.37 25.97 1.56
N ASN A 9 13.65 24.83 1.57
CA ASN A 9 13.97 23.63 0.77
C ASN A 9 12.92 23.29 -0.30
N GLY A 10 11.91 24.15 -0.55
CA GLY A 10 10.94 23.94 -1.62
C GLY A 10 10.00 22.74 -1.45
N ILE A 11 10.07 21.99 -0.35
CA ILE A 11 9.19 20.86 -0.04
C ILE A 11 7.94 21.40 0.66
N PRO A 12 6.73 21.18 0.13
CA PRO A 12 5.50 21.58 0.80
C PRO A 12 5.43 20.94 2.20
N GLN A 13 5.32 21.74 3.25
CA GLN A 13 5.12 21.19 4.59
C GLN A 13 3.69 20.63 4.69
N ILE A 14 3.57 19.31 4.80
CA ILE A 14 2.30 18.63 5.02
C ILE A 14 1.92 18.81 6.49
N HIS A 15 0.89 19.63 6.73
CA HIS A 15 0.32 19.74 8.07
C HIS A 15 -0.62 18.56 8.32
N VAL A 16 -0.14 17.60 9.10
CA VAL A 16 -0.92 16.42 9.50
C VAL A 16 -1.44 16.65 10.92
N PRO A 17 -2.76 16.65 11.13
CA PRO A 17 -3.33 16.73 12.46
C PRO A 17 -2.99 15.48 13.27
N TRP A 18 -2.89 15.62 14.60
CA TRP A 18 -2.49 14.51 15.49
C TRP A 18 -3.35 13.25 15.34
N TYR A 19 -4.65 13.42 15.08
CA TYR A 19 -5.56 12.29 14.86
C TYR A 19 -5.26 11.50 13.57
N GLY A 20 -4.58 12.10 12.59
CA GLY A 20 -4.10 11.40 11.41
C GLY A 20 -3.03 10.36 11.75
N TYR A 21 -2.12 10.68 12.67
CA TYR A 21 -1.13 9.70 13.17
C TYR A 21 -1.79 8.59 13.98
N VAL A 22 -2.80 8.92 14.78
CA VAL A 22 -3.59 7.91 15.53
C VAL A 22 -4.32 6.98 14.56
N ALA A 23 -4.98 7.53 13.54
CA ALA A 23 -5.66 6.73 12.52
C ALA A 23 -4.70 5.80 11.77
N PHE A 24 -3.50 6.28 11.44
CA PHE A 24 -2.45 5.48 10.82
C PHE A 24 -1.98 4.33 11.73
N LEU A 25 -1.74 4.62 13.02
CA LEU A 25 -1.37 3.58 14.00
C LEU A 25 -2.46 2.52 14.16
N VAL A 26 -3.71 2.95 14.27
CA VAL A 26 -4.87 2.04 14.36
C VAL A 26 -4.96 1.15 13.13
N ALA A 27 -4.73 1.70 11.93
CA ALA A 27 -4.71 0.92 10.69
C ALA A 27 -3.63 -0.17 10.73
N ILE A 28 -2.40 0.18 11.14
CA ILE A 28 -1.31 -0.79 11.28
C ILE A 28 -1.72 -1.90 12.25
N LEU A 29 -2.26 -1.56 13.41
CA LEU A 29 -2.67 -2.54 14.43
C LEU A 29 -3.76 -3.48 13.91
N MET A 30 -4.78 -2.95 13.22
CA MET A 30 -5.88 -3.74 12.67
C MET A 30 -5.42 -4.76 11.62
N PHE A 31 -4.46 -4.40 10.76
CA PHE A 31 -3.96 -5.27 9.70
C PHE A 31 -2.74 -6.10 10.10
N SER A 32 -2.16 -5.86 11.27
CA SER A 32 -0.95 -6.56 11.75
C SER A 32 -1.18 -8.02 12.13
N GLY A 33 -2.43 -8.40 12.45
CA GLY A 33 -2.76 -9.71 12.98
C GLY A 33 -2.38 -9.91 14.46
N ILE A 34 -1.89 -8.87 15.15
CA ILE A 34 -1.49 -8.94 16.57
C ILE A 34 -2.68 -9.38 17.46
N PHE A 35 -3.88 -8.90 17.11
CA PHE A 35 -5.08 -9.21 17.86
C PHE A 35 -5.81 -10.49 17.42
N SER A 36 -5.30 -11.21 16.42
CA SER A 36 -5.95 -12.44 15.91
C SER A 36 -6.10 -13.51 16.98
N SER A 37 -5.11 -13.63 17.86
CA SER A 37 -5.09 -14.57 19.00
C SER A 37 -5.49 -13.95 20.34
N ALA A 38 -5.94 -12.70 20.36
CA ALA A 38 -6.35 -12.03 21.59
C ALA A 38 -7.68 -12.59 22.11
N ASP A 39 -7.81 -12.70 23.43
CA ASP A 39 -9.07 -13.04 24.07
C ASP A 39 -9.85 -11.76 24.44
N GLY A 40 -11.18 -11.83 24.34
CA GLY A 40 -12.06 -10.74 24.75
C GLY A 40 -12.26 -9.63 23.71
N PRO A 41 -12.65 -8.41 24.13
CA PRO A 41 -13.09 -7.35 23.23
C PRO A 41 -11.98 -6.79 22.31
N LEU A 42 -10.71 -6.96 22.68
CA LEU A 42 -9.58 -6.54 21.85
C LEU A 42 -9.49 -7.29 20.51
N LYS A 43 -10.07 -8.48 20.45
CA LYS A 43 -10.15 -9.28 19.22
C LYS A 43 -10.89 -8.56 18.10
N VAL A 44 -11.82 -7.66 18.41
CA VAL A 44 -12.53 -6.81 17.43
C VAL A 44 -11.60 -5.85 16.69
N LEU A 45 -10.41 -5.58 17.20
CA LEU A 45 -9.41 -4.75 16.51
C LEU A 45 -8.65 -5.51 15.41
N ASP A 46 -8.87 -6.81 15.24
CA ASP A 46 -8.31 -7.57 14.11
C ASP A 46 -9.24 -7.51 12.89
N PHE A 47 -8.66 -7.21 11.72
CA PHE A 47 -9.43 -7.10 10.48
C PHE A 47 -10.19 -8.40 10.13
N ASN A 48 -9.56 -9.58 10.31
CA ASN A 48 -10.18 -10.85 9.97
C ASN A 48 -11.39 -11.15 10.87
N VAL A 49 -11.33 -10.72 12.12
CA VAL A 49 -12.46 -10.85 13.05
C VAL A 49 -13.60 -9.93 12.65
N LEU A 50 -13.31 -8.66 12.31
CA LEU A 50 -14.31 -7.72 11.79
C LEU A 50 -14.92 -8.18 10.47
N ALA A 51 -14.12 -8.76 9.59
CA ALA A 51 -14.57 -9.34 8.33
C ALA A 51 -15.39 -10.63 8.52
N GLY A 52 -15.54 -11.12 9.76
CA GLY A 52 -16.32 -12.31 10.09
C GLY A 52 -15.60 -13.62 9.83
N SER A 53 -14.28 -13.65 9.71
CA SER A 53 -13.48 -14.86 9.45
C SER A 53 -14.03 -15.71 8.32
N PHE A 54 -14.52 -15.10 7.27
CA PHE A 54 -15.13 -15.76 6.12
C PHE A 54 -14.18 -16.69 5.32
N GLY A 55 -12.96 -16.86 5.81
CA GLY A 55 -11.90 -17.59 5.12
C GLY A 55 -11.76 -19.06 5.48
N ASN A 56 -12.55 -19.58 6.42
CA ASN A 56 -12.54 -21.02 6.68
C ASN A 56 -13.41 -21.73 5.64
N ILE A 57 -12.89 -21.90 4.43
CA ILE A 57 -13.34 -22.93 3.49
C ILE A 57 -12.81 -24.28 4.00
N THR A 58 -12.88 -24.51 5.29
CA THR A 58 -12.56 -25.76 5.98
C THR A 58 -13.85 -26.53 6.18
N GLY A 59 -14.34 -27.13 5.10
CA GLY A 59 -15.26 -28.26 5.20
C GLY A 59 -14.46 -29.55 4.99
N GLU A 60 -15.10 -30.71 5.19
CA GLU A 60 -14.53 -32.04 4.92
C GLU A 60 -13.98 -32.20 3.48
N HIS A 61 -14.28 -31.26 2.61
CA HIS A 61 -13.71 -31.12 1.28
C HIS A 61 -13.05 -29.73 1.18
N ALA A 62 -11.72 -29.69 1.30
CA ALA A 62 -10.95 -28.49 1.04
C ALA A 62 -11.22 -28.00 -0.40
N THR A 63 -12.15 -27.09 -0.57
CA THR A 63 -12.37 -26.42 -1.85
C THR A 63 -11.22 -25.45 -2.09
N ASN A 64 -10.51 -25.58 -3.19
CA ASN A 64 -9.53 -24.62 -3.59
C ASN A 64 -10.21 -23.48 -4.39
N PHE A 65 -9.46 -22.40 -4.62
CA PHE A 65 -9.94 -21.23 -5.36
C PHE A 65 -10.47 -21.56 -6.77
N ARG A 66 -10.06 -22.67 -7.36
CA ARG A 66 -10.44 -23.10 -8.71
C ARG A 66 -11.69 -23.99 -8.73
N GLY A 67 -12.18 -24.40 -7.56
CA GLY A 67 -13.22 -25.41 -7.41
C GLY A 67 -12.70 -26.83 -7.63
N ILE A 68 -13.28 -27.80 -6.95
CA ILE A 68 -12.91 -29.21 -7.04
C ILE A 68 -14.16 -30.00 -7.46
N GLY A 69 -14.00 -31.04 -8.28
CA GLY A 69 -15.05 -31.99 -8.60
C GLY A 69 -16.08 -31.55 -9.66
N GLY A 70 -15.71 -30.62 -10.54
CA GLY A 70 -16.54 -30.24 -11.69
C GLY A 70 -17.56 -29.12 -11.42
N ASN A 71 -17.54 -28.55 -10.19
CA ASN A 71 -18.37 -27.42 -9.80
C ASN A 71 -17.62 -26.07 -9.82
N GLY A 72 -16.45 -26.01 -10.48
CA GLY A 72 -15.51 -24.90 -10.40
C GLY A 72 -16.11 -23.51 -10.61
N ALA A 73 -16.91 -23.32 -11.64
CA ALA A 73 -17.55 -22.03 -11.93
C ALA A 73 -18.58 -21.64 -10.86
N LYS A 74 -19.36 -22.60 -10.38
CA LYS A 74 -20.37 -22.37 -9.33
C LYS A 74 -19.69 -22.05 -8.01
N ASP A 75 -18.68 -22.83 -7.63
CA ASP A 75 -17.93 -22.66 -6.39
C ASP A 75 -17.17 -21.33 -6.43
N GLY A 76 -16.56 -20.96 -7.58
CA GLY A 76 -15.93 -19.67 -7.79
C GLY A 76 -16.90 -18.50 -7.66
N PHE A 77 -18.11 -18.61 -8.19
CA PHE A 77 -19.13 -17.58 -8.04
C PHE A 77 -19.59 -17.44 -6.57
N MET A 78 -19.89 -18.56 -5.91
CA MET A 78 -20.26 -18.55 -4.50
C MET A 78 -19.13 -18.01 -3.63
N PHE A 79 -17.89 -18.40 -3.92
CA PHE A 79 -16.71 -17.86 -3.26
C PHE A 79 -16.61 -16.34 -3.44
N ALA A 80 -16.78 -15.82 -4.65
CA ALA A 80 -16.76 -14.37 -4.91
C ALA A 80 -17.82 -13.62 -4.09
N LEU A 81 -19.02 -14.16 -3.93
CA LEU A 81 -20.06 -13.58 -3.08
C LEU A 81 -19.62 -13.50 -1.60
N THR A 82 -18.92 -14.52 -1.12
CA THR A 82 -18.43 -14.53 0.28
C THR A 82 -17.35 -13.51 0.54
N LEU A 83 -16.63 -13.04 -0.50
CA LEU A 83 -15.58 -12.04 -0.38
C LEU A 83 -16.11 -10.60 -0.34
N ILE A 84 -17.30 -10.34 -0.85
CA ILE A 84 -17.89 -8.99 -0.96
C ILE A 84 -17.87 -8.25 0.38
N PRO A 85 -18.32 -8.82 1.52
CA PRO A 85 -18.30 -8.11 2.80
C PRO A 85 -16.90 -7.69 3.25
N ALA A 86 -15.90 -8.58 3.08
CA ALA A 86 -14.52 -8.29 3.45
C ALA A 86 -13.93 -7.17 2.59
N VAL A 87 -14.19 -7.18 1.29
CA VAL A 87 -13.72 -6.13 0.36
C VAL A 87 -14.37 -4.79 0.69
N ILE A 88 -15.68 -4.75 0.91
CA ILE A 88 -16.39 -3.51 1.27
C ILE A 88 -15.85 -2.96 2.59
N LEU A 89 -15.64 -3.81 3.59
CA LEU A 89 -15.09 -3.40 4.88
C LEU A 89 -13.67 -2.82 4.72
N ALA A 90 -12.78 -3.51 3.98
CA ALA A 90 -11.42 -3.05 3.76
C ALA A 90 -11.38 -1.69 3.07
N LEU A 91 -12.14 -1.52 1.98
CA LEU A 91 -12.23 -0.25 1.27
C LEU A 91 -12.84 0.86 2.14
N GLY A 92 -13.87 0.55 2.91
CA GLY A 92 -14.49 1.49 3.84
C GLY A 92 -13.50 1.99 4.89
N LEU A 93 -12.74 1.09 5.51
CA LEU A 93 -11.71 1.43 6.50
C LEU A 93 -10.60 2.28 5.89
N VAL A 94 -10.07 1.91 4.73
CA VAL A 94 -9.04 2.70 4.04
C VAL A 94 -9.56 4.11 3.74
N ASN A 95 -10.79 4.25 3.25
CA ASN A 95 -11.38 5.56 2.97
C ASN A 95 -11.56 6.41 4.24
N VAL A 96 -11.98 5.80 5.35
CA VAL A 96 -12.08 6.51 6.65
C VAL A 96 -10.69 6.96 7.13
N ILE A 97 -9.69 6.08 7.06
CA ILE A 97 -8.30 6.39 7.46
C ILE A 97 -7.73 7.52 6.61
N ASP A 98 -7.99 7.51 5.29
CA ASP A 98 -7.58 8.59 4.39
C ASP A 98 -8.29 9.91 4.74
N GLY A 99 -9.59 9.87 4.95
CA GLY A 99 -10.38 11.04 5.36
C GLY A 99 -9.91 11.67 6.68
N LEU A 100 -9.40 10.84 7.60
CA LEU A 100 -8.79 11.29 8.87
C LEU A 100 -7.33 11.76 8.70
N GLY A 101 -6.74 11.64 7.52
CA GLY A 101 -5.38 12.04 7.24
C GLY A 101 -4.32 10.98 7.59
N GLY A 102 -4.72 9.71 7.79
CA GLY A 102 -3.80 8.61 8.10
C GLY A 102 -2.80 8.35 6.98
N LEU A 103 -3.22 8.45 5.73
CA LEU A 103 -2.32 8.29 4.58
C LEU A 103 -1.31 9.45 4.49
N ARG A 104 -1.71 10.68 4.81
CA ARG A 104 -0.80 11.83 4.92
C ARG A 104 0.19 11.69 6.08
N ALA A 105 -0.24 11.07 7.18
CA ALA A 105 0.67 10.73 8.27
C ALA A 105 1.72 9.70 7.83
N ALA A 106 1.32 8.65 7.12
CA ALA A 106 2.24 7.67 6.52
C ALA A 106 3.23 8.34 5.56
N GLU A 107 2.76 9.23 4.70
CA GLU A 107 3.58 10.02 3.79
C GLU A 107 4.67 10.79 4.53
N LYS A 108 4.29 11.58 5.52
CA LYS A 108 5.24 12.39 6.31
C LYS A 108 6.29 11.54 7.04
N LEU A 109 5.91 10.37 7.53
CA LEU A 109 6.82 9.45 8.22
C LEU A 109 7.76 8.72 7.25
N MET A 110 7.29 8.39 6.06
CA MET A 110 8.07 7.62 5.09
C MET A 110 9.00 8.49 4.24
N THR A 111 8.67 9.75 4.01
CA THR A 111 9.48 10.68 3.20
C THR A 111 10.96 10.68 3.57
N PRO A 112 11.38 10.90 4.84
CA PRO A 112 12.79 10.95 5.21
C PRO A 112 13.50 9.58 5.08
N ILE A 113 12.74 8.49 5.00
CA ILE A 113 13.27 7.13 4.87
C ILE A 113 13.46 6.77 3.38
N LEU A 114 12.51 7.14 2.53
CA LEU A 114 12.52 6.78 1.11
C LEU A 114 13.65 7.48 0.35
N GLU A 115 13.95 8.72 0.70
CA GLU A 115 15.01 9.50 0.03
C GLU A 115 16.37 8.78 0.05
N PRO A 116 16.97 8.46 1.22
CA PRO A 116 18.25 7.75 1.25
C PRO A 116 18.14 6.32 0.73
N LEU A 117 16.97 5.69 0.90
CA LEU A 117 16.75 4.29 0.55
C LEU A 117 16.68 4.08 -0.96
N LEU A 118 16.07 4.99 -1.70
CA LEU A 118 15.99 4.96 -3.17
C LEU A 118 17.18 5.65 -3.83
N GLY A 119 17.86 6.54 -3.12
CA GLY A 119 18.97 7.32 -3.64
C GLY A 119 18.57 8.29 -4.75
N VAL A 120 17.37 8.85 -4.62
CA VAL A 120 16.81 9.87 -5.52
C VAL A 120 16.53 11.15 -4.76
N PRO A 121 16.42 12.31 -5.41
CA PRO A 121 16.18 13.58 -4.71
C PRO A 121 14.89 13.55 -3.89
N GLY A 122 14.90 14.18 -2.71
CA GLY A 122 13.76 14.23 -1.79
C GLY A 122 12.50 14.84 -2.38
N VAL A 123 12.62 15.65 -3.43
CA VAL A 123 11.46 16.19 -4.17
C VAL A 123 10.57 15.10 -4.79
N THR A 124 11.09 13.87 -4.97
CA THR A 124 10.32 12.73 -5.48
C THR A 124 9.50 12.02 -4.41
N ALA A 125 9.75 12.30 -3.13
CA ALA A 125 9.14 11.56 -2.02
C ALA A 125 7.61 11.60 -2.07
N LEU A 126 7.04 12.77 -2.31
CA LEU A 126 5.60 12.95 -2.45
C LEU A 126 5.02 12.10 -3.58
N ALA A 127 5.66 12.11 -4.75
CA ALA A 127 5.22 11.29 -5.89
C ALA A 127 5.36 9.79 -5.61
N ASN A 128 6.42 9.37 -4.91
CA ASN A 128 6.63 7.96 -4.57
C ASN A 128 5.58 7.44 -3.58
N ILE A 129 5.10 8.28 -2.70
CA ILE A 129 4.05 7.94 -1.74
C ILE A 129 2.67 8.03 -2.39
N ALA A 130 2.42 9.05 -3.21
CA ALA A 130 1.20 9.15 -4.00
C ALA A 130 1.00 7.92 -4.91
N ASN A 131 2.08 7.30 -5.38
CA ASN A 131 2.04 6.05 -6.15
C ASN A 131 1.42 4.87 -5.38
N LEU A 132 1.47 4.86 -4.07
CA LEU A 132 0.83 3.81 -3.28
C LEU A 132 -0.70 3.85 -3.38
N GLN A 133 -1.25 5.02 -3.69
CA GLN A 133 -2.69 5.26 -3.86
C GLN A 133 -3.10 5.33 -5.34
N SER A 134 -2.35 6.09 -6.14
CA SER A 134 -2.68 6.37 -7.54
C SER A 134 -1.42 6.48 -8.38
N THR A 135 -1.32 5.61 -9.36
CA THR A 135 -0.22 5.62 -10.35
C THR A 135 -0.28 6.86 -11.22
N ASP A 136 -1.47 7.27 -11.63
CA ASP A 136 -1.66 8.40 -12.54
C ASP A 136 -1.28 9.71 -11.87
N ALA A 137 -1.70 9.90 -10.62
CA ALA A 137 -1.31 11.08 -9.83
C ALA A 137 0.22 11.14 -9.66
N ALA A 138 0.85 10.02 -9.32
CA ALA A 138 2.30 9.93 -9.18
C ALA A 138 3.03 10.22 -10.49
N ALA A 139 2.56 9.66 -11.60
CA ALA A 139 3.13 9.89 -12.93
C ALA A 139 3.05 11.37 -13.33
N GLY A 140 1.91 12.03 -13.06
CA GLY A 140 1.77 13.48 -13.27
C GLY A 140 2.78 14.30 -12.48
N MET A 141 2.98 13.96 -11.20
CA MET A 141 3.97 14.64 -10.34
C MET A 141 5.40 14.43 -10.85
N ILE A 142 5.76 13.21 -11.27
CA ILE A 142 7.11 12.95 -11.82
C ILE A 142 7.31 13.68 -13.14
N LYS A 143 6.29 13.70 -14.00
CA LYS A 143 6.36 14.47 -15.25
C LYS A 143 6.65 15.95 -14.96
N GLU A 144 5.97 16.57 -14.01
CA GLU A 144 6.20 17.96 -13.63
C GLU A 144 7.63 18.17 -13.10
N LEU A 145 8.18 17.24 -12.32
CA LEU A 145 9.54 17.32 -11.80
C LEU A 145 10.58 17.23 -12.94
N VAL A 146 10.32 16.39 -13.94
CA VAL A 146 11.18 16.25 -15.12
C VAL A 146 11.11 17.51 -15.98
N ASP A 147 9.90 18.01 -16.28
CA ASP A 147 9.69 19.20 -17.08
C ASP A 147 10.34 20.45 -16.47
N ASN A 148 10.40 20.50 -15.12
CA ASN A 148 11.07 21.56 -14.36
C ASN A 148 12.58 21.33 -14.15
N GLY A 149 13.18 20.31 -14.76
CA GLY A 149 14.62 20.01 -14.66
C GLY A 149 15.09 19.60 -13.25
N LYS A 150 14.17 19.12 -12.40
CA LYS A 150 14.47 18.68 -11.02
C LYS A 150 14.89 17.22 -10.91
N LEU A 151 14.81 16.46 -12.01
CA LEU A 151 15.20 15.07 -12.10
C LEU A 151 16.07 14.85 -13.32
N THR A 152 17.17 14.15 -13.13
CA THR A 152 17.97 13.59 -14.24
C THR A 152 17.28 12.36 -14.83
N ASP A 153 17.66 11.96 -16.03
CA ASP A 153 17.12 10.77 -16.70
C ASP A 153 17.39 9.49 -15.90
N LYS A 154 18.52 9.41 -15.22
CA LYS A 154 18.86 8.27 -14.33
C LYS A 154 17.93 8.23 -13.12
N GLU A 155 17.75 9.34 -12.43
CA GLU A 155 16.83 9.44 -11.27
C GLU A 155 15.40 9.16 -11.68
N ARG A 156 14.96 9.69 -12.83
CA ARG A 156 13.65 9.39 -13.42
C ARG A 156 13.46 7.89 -13.61
N SER A 157 14.45 7.20 -14.17
CA SER A 157 14.38 5.74 -14.40
C SER A 157 14.26 4.94 -13.12
N ILE A 158 14.97 5.33 -12.05
CA ILE A 158 14.88 4.70 -10.74
C ILE A 158 13.47 4.91 -10.14
N VAL A 159 12.96 6.14 -10.18
CA VAL A 159 11.64 6.48 -9.65
C VAL A 159 10.54 5.75 -10.42
N ILE A 160 10.60 5.73 -11.75
CA ILE A 160 9.62 5.01 -12.57
C ILE A 160 9.65 3.50 -12.25
N THR A 161 10.84 2.91 -12.07
CA THR A 161 10.95 1.49 -11.68
C THR A 161 10.29 1.24 -10.32
N TYR A 162 10.50 2.12 -9.35
CA TYR A 162 9.79 2.04 -8.07
C TYR A 162 8.27 2.14 -8.27
N GLN A 163 7.81 3.08 -9.09
CA GLN A 163 6.38 3.30 -9.29
C GLN A 163 5.69 2.15 -10.02
N THR A 164 6.32 1.57 -11.04
CA THR A 164 5.73 0.47 -11.84
C THR A 164 5.75 -0.86 -11.11
N SER A 165 6.68 -1.09 -10.20
CA SER A 165 6.75 -2.33 -9.39
C SER A 165 5.68 -2.36 -8.28
N GLY A 166 4.42 -2.50 -8.61
CA GLY A 166 3.28 -2.49 -7.68
C GLY A 166 2.59 -1.14 -7.65
N SER A 167 2.14 -0.70 -8.81
CA SER A 167 1.36 0.53 -9.02
C SER A 167 0.09 0.57 -8.19
N ALA A 168 -0.21 1.73 -7.59
CA ALA A 168 -1.33 1.92 -6.67
C ALA A 168 -1.40 0.81 -5.59
N GLY A 169 -0.23 0.47 -5.03
CA GLY A 169 -0.05 -0.74 -4.23
C GLY A 169 -1.00 -0.86 -3.05
N LEU A 170 -1.26 0.22 -2.31
CA LEU A 170 -2.22 0.22 -1.20
C LEU A 170 -3.65 0.06 -1.71
N THR A 171 -4.05 0.88 -2.69
CA THR A 171 -5.41 0.84 -3.25
C THR A 171 -5.71 -0.54 -3.84
N ASN A 172 -4.81 -1.08 -4.65
CA ASN A 172 -4.99 -2.40 -5.27
C ASN A 172 -4.96 -3.53 -4.23
N TYR A 173 -4.13 -3.43 -3.20
CA TYR A 173 -4.05 -4.43 -2.14
C TYR A 173 -5.35 -4.51 -1.33
N PHE A 174 -5.91 -3.37 -0.94
CA PHE A 174 -7.15 -3.31 -0.16
C PHE A 174 -8.44 -3.31 -1.00
N SER A 175 -8.34 -3.26 -2.32
CA SER A 175 -9.47 -3.48 -3.24
C SER A 175 -9.44 -4.90 -3.81
N SER A 176 -8.81 -5.10 -4.98
CA SER A 176 -8.75 -6.40 -5.64
C SER A 176 -8.04 -7.46 -4.80
N GLY A 177 -6.98 -7.08 -4.08
CA GLY A 177 -6.23 -7.96 -3.20
C GLY A 177 -7.04 -8.43 -1.98
N ALA A 178 -7.98 -7.62 -1.49
CA ALA A 178 -8.81 -7.99 -0.35
C ALA A 178 -9.63 -9.26 -0.58
N ALA A 179 -9.91 -9.60 -1.84
CA ALA A 179 -10.54 -10.87 -2.20
C ALA A 179 -9.74 -12.10 -1.75
N THR A 180 -8.42 -11.96 -1.61
CA THR A 180 -7.54 -13.06 -1.16
C THR A 180 -7.35 -13.12 0.35
N PHE A 181 -7.79 -12.11 1.11
CA PHE A 181 -7.55 -12.04 2.56
C PHE A 181 -8.16 -13.23 3.31
N ALA A 182 -9.31 -13.72 2.84
CA ALA A 182 -10.00 -14.87 3.44
C ALA A 182 -9.21 -16.19 3.34
N ILE A 183 -8.29 -16.31 2.40
CA ILE A 183 -7.51 -17.53 2.14
C ILE A 183 -6.03 -17.37 2.47
N LEU A 184 -5.61 -16.19 2.95
CA LEU A 184 -4.24 -15.98 3.39
C LEU A 184 -3.95 -16.81 4.64
N GLY A 185 -2.91 -17.64 4.57
CA GLY A 185 -2.37 -18.37 5.72
C GLY A 185 -1.47 -17.50 6.64
N THR A 186 -1.40 -16.19 6.40
CA THR A 186 -0.56 -15.22 7.13
C THR A 186 -1.36 -13.97 7.45
N PRO A 187 -0.94 -13.15 8.44
CA PRO A 187 -1.53 -11.83 8.67
C PRO A 187 -1.53 -10.97 7.41
N ILE A 188 -2.59 -10.20 7.22
CA ILE A 188 -2.83 -9.38 6.02
C ILE A 188 -1.67 -8.41 5.75
N ILE A 189 -1.01 -7.92 6.81
CA ILE A 189 0.12 -7.00 6.68
C ILE A 189 1.36 -7.63 6.02
N VAL A 190 1.56 -8.95 6.14
CA VAL A 190 2.79 -9.62 5.68
C VAL A 190 2.99 -9.52 4.16
N PRO A 191 2.04 -9.90 3.30
CA PRO A 191 2.18 -9.72 1.86
C PRO A 191 2.37 -8.26 1.47
N LEU A 192 1.69 -7.32 2.16
CA LEU A 192 1.84 -5.89 1.89
C LEU A 192 3.28 -5.42 2.15
N VAL A 193 3.85 -5.81 3.30
CA VAL A 193 5.26 -5.50 3.62
C VAL A 193 6.22 -6.10 2.59
N VAL A 194 5.98 -7.34 2.18
CA VAL A 194 6.78 -7.99 1.13
C VAL A 194 6.73 -7.20 -0.17
N ILE A 195 5.55 -6.79 -0.63
CA ILE A 195 5.38 -5.94 -1.82
C ILE A 195 6.19 -4.65 -1.68
N LEU A 196 6.06 -3.94 -0.55
CA LEU A 196 6.78 -2.68 -0.31
C LEU A 196 8.31 -2.88 -0.29
N VAL A 197 8.79 -3.95 0.33
CA VAL A 197 10.23 -4.29 0.33
C VAL A 197 10.71 -4.55 -1.09
N PHE A 198 10.00 -5.35 -1.88
CA PHE A 198 10.41 -5.65 -3.26
C PHE A 198 10.30 -4.44 -4.20
N LYS A 199 9.41 -3.49 -3.94
CA LYS A 199 9.43 -2.18 -4.64
C LYS A 199 10.77 -1.46 -4.46
N ILE A 200 11.26 -1.44 -3.22
CA ILE A 200 12.55 -0.80 -2.88
C ILE A 200 13.71 -1.58 -3.50
N VAL A 201 13.68 -2.90 -3.40
CA VAL A 201 14.71 -3.78 -4.01
C VAL A 201 14.77 -3.56 -5.51
N GLY A 202 13.63 -3.54 -6.21
CA GLY A 202 13.56 -3.31 -7.66
C GLY A 202 14.16 -1.97 -8.07
N ALA A 203 13.84 -0.89 -7.35
CA ALA A 203 14.42 0.43 -7.60
C ALA A 203 15.94 0.46 -7.38
N ASN A 204 16.45 -0.22 -6.35
CA ASN A 204 17.88 -0.32 -6.09
C ASN A 204 18.62 -1.18 -7.11
N LEU A 205 17.99 -2.24 -7.61
CA LEU A 205 18.54 -3.01 -8.74
C LEU A 205 18.65 -2.17 -10.01
N MET A 206 17.64 -1.35 -10.31
CA MET A 206 17.73 -0.39 -11.41
C MET A 206 18.87 0.62 -11.20
N ARG A 207 18.99 1.15 -9.99
CA ARG A 207 20.09 2.06 -9.63
C ARG A 207 21.46 1.41 -9.84
N LEU A 208 21.61 0.15 -9.44
CA LEU A 208 22.83 -0.62 -9.64
C LEU A 208 23.11 -0.85 -11.12
N TYR A 209 22.08 -1.24 -11.87
CA TYR A 209 22.17 -1.43 -13.32
C TYR A 209 22.63 -0.14 -14.05
N LEU A 210 21.99 0.99 -13.75
CA LEU A 210 22.36 2.28 -14.34
C LEU A 210 23.80 2.70 -13.97
N LYS A 211 24.25 2.38 -12.75
CA LYS A 211 25.61 2.65 -12.34
C LYS A 211 26.65 1.78 -13.08
N MET A 212 26.30 0.55 -13.40
CA MET A 212 27.22 -0.40 -14.05
C MET A 212 27.27 -0.24 -15.58
N PHE A 213 26.16 0.07 -16.21
CA PHE A 213 26.01 0.02 -17.66
C PHE A 213 25.78 1.38 -18.33
N CYS A 214 25.37 2.40 -17.57
CA CYS A 214 25.10 3.73 -18.08
C CYS A 214 26.06 4.74 -17.46
N ASN A 215 27.36 4.53 -17.63
CA ASN A 215 28.39 5.50 -17.25
C ASN A 215 28.45 6.63 -18.30
N GLU A 216 27.66 7.68 -18.08
CA GLU A 216 27.90 9.04 -18.56
C GLU A 216 27.90 10.00 -17.40
#